data_ace798920e42b1e2748d97ce4d0eda15
#
_entry.id   ace798920e42b1e2748d97ce4d0eda15
#
_cell.length_a   1.000
_cell.length_b   1.000
_cell.length_c   1.000
_cell.angle_alpha   90.00
_cell.angle_beta   90.00
_cell.angle_gamma   90.00
#
_symmetry.space_group_name_H-M   'P 1'
#
loop_
_entity.id
_entity.type
_entity.pdbx_description
1 polymer ?
#
loop_
_entity_poly.entity_id
_entity_poly.type
_entity_poly.pdbx_seq_one_letter_code
_entity_poly.pdbx_strand_id
1 'polypeptide(L)'
;MRPANVTPLLLAALLLAACSSPGERAEREYLKLEQSGASELEKCQTASMVARVWLGERNPGRYVQWKSMSEFICAQAKSARPPAKAE
;
A
#
# COMPACT_ATOMS: atom_id res chain seq x y z
N MET A 1 33.25 19.91 18.30
CA MET A 1 32.57 19.27 17.86
C MET A 1 32.16 18.15 18.52
N ARG A 2 31.03 17.75 18.65
CA ARG A 2 30.65 16.76 19.34
C ARG A 2 29.97 15.84 18.48
N PRO A 3 30.52 14.74 18.15
CA PRO A 3 29.86 13.70 17.37
C PRO A 3 28.57 13.22 18.03
N ALA A 4 28.45 13.42 19.30
CA ALA A 4 27.26 12.98 20.01
C ALA A 4 26.00 13.68 19.52
N ASN A 5 26.14 14.86 18.94
CA ASN A 5 24.98 15.57 18.45
C ASN A 5 24.36 14.91 17.20
N VAL A 6 25.18 14.20 16.45
CA VAL A 6 24.71 13.54 15.24
C VAL A 6 24.07 12.22 15.55
N THR A 7 24.61 11.50 16.53
CA THR A 7 24.10 10.19 16.86
C THR A 7 22.63 10.18 17.24
N PRO A 8 22.15 11.08 18.08
CA PRO A 8 20.72 11.08 18.42
C PRO A 8 19.82 11.32 17.22
N LEU A 9 20.26 12.12 16.27
CA LEU A 9 19.47 12.35 15.07
C LEU A 9 19.35 11.10 14.24
N LEU A 10 20.44 10.36 14.10
CA LEU A 10 20.41 9.12 13.37
C LEU A 10 19.51 8.10 14.03
N LEU A 11 19.57 8.02 15.34
CA LEU A 11 18.72 7.10 16.07
C LEU A 11 17.26 7.45 15.90
N ALA A 12 16.92 8.73 15.93
CA ALA A 12 15.55 9.15 15.75
C ALA A 12 15.02 8.75 14.38
N ALA A 13 15.86 8.91 13.35
CA ALA A 13 15.44 8.53 12.00
C ALA A 13 15.18 7.03 11.91
N LEU A 14 16.04 6.25 12.54
CA LEU A 14 15.87 4.80 12.53
C LEU A 14 14.60 4.38 13.27
N LEU A 15 14.33 5.04 14.38
CA LEU A 15 13.12 4.72 15.13
C LEU A 15 11.87 5.06 14.36
N LEU A 16 11.86 6.17 13.64
CA LEU A 16 10.73 6.54 12.83
C LEU A 16 10.47 5.49 11.74
N ALA A 17 11.54 5.02 11.10
CA ALA A 17 11.39 3.98 10.10
C ALA A 17 10.85 2.70 10.72
N ALA A 18 11.33 2.37 11.92
CA ALA A 18 10.90 1.15 12.58
C ALA A 18 9.47 1.26 13.08
N CYS A 19 8.95 2.49 13.22
CA CYS A 19 7.59 2.69 13.70
C CYS A 19 6.54 2.65 12.60
N SER A 20 6.95 2.44 11.35
CA SER A 20 5.99 2.34 10.28
C SER A 20 5.08 1.14 10.53
N SER A 21 3.78 1.37 10.42
CA SER A 21 2.84 0.31 10.64
C SER A 21 2.77 -0.62 9.43
N PRO A 22 2.28 -1.84 9.61
CA PRO A 22 2.09 -2.72 8.48
C PRO A 22 1.20 -2.12 7.40
N GLY A 23 0.17 -1.37 7.79
CA GLY A 23 -0.69 -0.72 6.81
C GLY A 23 0.05 0.29 5.98
N GLU A 24 0.89 1.10 6.63
CA GLU A 24 1.67 2.08 5.90
C GLU A 24 2.66 1.41 4.95
N ARG A 25 3.25 0.32 5.38
CA ARG A 25 4.16 -0.42 4.50
C ARG A 25 3.42 -1.01 3.31
N ALA A 26 2.21 -1.52 3.55
CA ALA A 26 1.41 -2.05 2.46
C ALA A 26 1.04 -0.97 1.46
N GLU A 27 0.71 0.22 1.95
CA GLU A 27 0.41 1.34 1.07
C GLU A 27 1.60 1.68 0.19
N ARG A 28 2.79 1.66 0.76
CA ARG A 28 3.98 1.95 -0.03
C ARG A 28 4.21 0.91 -1.12
N GLU A 29 3.89 -0.35 -0.82
CA GLU A 29 4.00 -1.38 -1.82
C GLU A 29 3.05 -1.11 -2.98
N TYR A 30 1.84 -0.68 -2.67
CA TYR A 30 0.89 -0.35 -3.73
C TYR A 30 1.40 0.81 -4.58
N LEU A 31 1.97 1.83 -3.94
CA LEU A 31 2.49 2.97 -4.70
C LEU A 31 3.63 2.56 -5.62
N LYS A 32 4.46 1.64 -5.18
CA LYS A 32 5.52 1.14 -6.03
C LYS A 32 4.96 0.45 -7.27
N LEU A 33 3.89 -0.32 -7.10
CA LEU A 33 3.28 -0.96 -8.23
C LEU A 33 2.73 0.06 -9.22
N GLU A 34 2.10 1.09 -8.71
CA GLU A 34 1.59 2.14 -9.57
C GLU A 34 2.70 2.77 -10.38
N GLN A 35 3.80 3.07 -9.73
CA GLN A 35 4.93 3.72 -10.39
C GLN A 35 5.61 2.81 -11.39
N SER A 36 5.54 1.52 -11.18
CA SER A 36 6.21 0.58 -12.07
C SER A 36 5.37 0.19 -13.29
N GLY A 37 4.14 0.69 -13.36
CA GLY A 37 3.28 0.32 -14.47
C GLY A 37 2.69 -1.06 -14.36
N ALA A 38 2.48 -1.52 -13.13
CA ALA A 38 1.90 -2.83 -12.93
C ALA A 38 0.51 -2.93 -13.54
N SER A 39 0.09 -4.15 -13.83
CA SER A 39 -1.20 -4.38 -14.44
C SER A 39 -2.33 -4.00 -13.48
N GLU A 40 -3.52 -3.79 -14.04
CA GLU A 40 -4.66 -3.47 -13.22
C GLU A 40 -4.99 -4.60 -12.25
N LEU A 41 -4.78 -5.84 -12.70
CA LEU A 41 -5.04 -6.97 -11.82
C LEU A 41 -4.10 -6.97 -10.62
N GLU A 42 -2.83 -6.72 -10.85
CA GLU A 42 -1.87 -6.65 -9.75
C GLU A 42 -2.23 -5.54 -8.77
N LYS A 43 -2.61 -4.39 -9.31
CA LYS A 43 -3.01 -3.28 -8.45
C LYS A 43 -4.28 -3.63 -7.66
N CYS A 44 -5.21 -4.32 -8.31
CA CYS A 44 -6.43 -4.76 -7.63
C CYS A 44 -6.10 -5.66 -6.45
N GLN A 45 -5.26 -6.64 -6.67
CA GLN A 45 -4.89 -7.57 -5.62
C GLN A 45 -4.16 -6.88 -4.48
N THR A 46 -3.24 -5.99 -4.81
CA THR A 46 -2.48 -5.31 -3.79
C THR A 46 -3.34 -4.33 -2.99
N ALA A 47 -4.20 -3.58 -3.68
CA ALA A 47 -5.09 -2.66 -2.97
C ALA A 47 -6.01 -3.42 -2.01
N SER A 48 -6.49 -4.59 -2.42
CA SER A 48 -7.31 -5.41 -1.53
C SER A 48 -6.54 -5.87 -0.31
N MET A 49 -5.27 -6.21 -0.51
CA MET A 49 -4.41 -6.59 0.61
C MET A 49 -4.20 -5.42 1.57
N VAL A 50 -3.99 -4.22 1.02
CA VAL A 50 -3.81 -3.05 1.87
C VAL A 50 -5.02 -2.83 2.76
N ALA A 51 -6.21 -2.98 2.18
CA ALA A 51 -7.43 -2.82 2.97
C ALA A 51 -7.46 -3.84 4.11
N ARG A 52 -7.12 -5.08 3.83
CA ARG A 52 -7.13 -6.11 4.87
C ARG A 52 -6.11 -5.84 5.97
N VAL A 53 -4.95 -5.32 5.60
CA VAL A 53 -3.96 -5.01 6.61
C VAL A 53 -4.46 -3.92 7.54
N TRP A 54 -5.09 -2.87 6.98
CA TRP A 54 -5.64 -1.82 7.81
C TRP A 54 -6.77 -2.33 8.71
N LEU A 55 -7.56 -3.26 8.21
CA LEU A 55 -8.60 -3.87 9.04
C LEU A 55 -7.98 -4.59 10.22
N GLY A 56 -6.90 -5.32 9.98
CA GLY A 56 -6.20 -6.01 11.06
C GLY A 56 -5.61 -5.07 12.08
N GLU A 57 -5.30 -3.84 11.69
CA GLU A 57 -4.79 -2.85 12.62
C GLU A 57 -5.89 -2.06 13.29
N ARG A 58 -7.13 -2.45 13.05
CA ARG A 58 -8.27 -1.79 13.67
C ARG A 58 -8.35 -0.30 13.32
N ASN A 59 -8.05 0.00 12.08
CA ASN A 59 -8.17 1.36 11.58
C ASN A 59 -9.30 1.40 10.59
N PRO A 60 -10.55 1.58 11.07
CA PRO A 60 -11.70 1.51 10.17
C PRO A 60 -11.72 2.59 9.11
N GLY A 61 -11.21 3.75 9.40
CA GLY A 61 -11.19 4.82 8.40
C GLY A 61 -10.33 4.45 7.20
N ARG A 62 -9.11 3.98 7.47
CA ARG A 62 -8.23 3.57 6.38
C ARG A 62 -8.76 2.33 5.70
N TYR A 63 -9.33 1.42 6.46
CA TYR A 63 -9.90 0.23 5.86
C TYR A 63 -10.98 0.57 4.85
N VAL A 64 -11.91 1.44 5.22
CA VAL A 64 -12.99 1.81 4.32
C VAL A 64 -12.45 2.51 3.09
N GLN A 65 -11.50 3.39 3.29
CA GLN A 65 -10.88 4.12 2.19
C GLN A 65 -10.25 3.16 1.19
N TRP A 66 -9.44 2.22 1.67
CA TRP A 66 -8.77 1.30 0.78
C TRP A 66 -9.69 0.24 0.22
N LYS A 67 -10.73 -0.11 0.96
CA LYS A 67 -11.72 -1.03 0.44
C LYS A 67 -12.44 -0.42 -0.76
N SER A 68 -12.88 0.82 -0.64
CA SER A 68 -13.51 1.51 -1.76
C SER A 68 -12.57 1.62 -2.95
N MET A 69 -11.32 1.97 -2.67
CA MET A 69 -10.35 2.09 -3.74
C MET A 69 -10.10 0.77 -4.43
N SER A 70 -10.01 -0.31 -3.65
CA SER A 70 -9.76 -1.61 -4.24
C SER A 70 -10.94 -2.06 -5.08
N GLU A 71 -12.16 -1.76 -4.65
CA GLU A 71 -13.32 -2.12 -5.45
C GLU A 71 -13.31 -1.40 -6.78
N PHE A 72 -12.94 -0.13 -6.77
CA PHE A 72 -12.85 0.63 -8.00
C PHE A 72 -11.76 0.08 -8.92
N ILE A 73 -10.59 -0.17 -8.37
CA ILE A 73 -9.48 -0.69 -9.15
C ILE A 73 -9.79 -2.08 -9.69
N CYS A 74 -10.42 -2.91 -8.87
CA CYS A 74 -10.76 -4.26 -9.31
C CYS A 74 -11.83 -4.25 -10.39
N ALA A 75 -12.75 -3.30 -10.32
CA ALA A 75 -13.73 -3.15 -11.37
C ALA A 75 -13.06 -2.76 -12.69
N GLN A 76 -12.06 -1.90 -12.61
CA GLN A 76 -11.31 -1.54 -13.80
C GLN A 76 -10.52 -2.71 -14.35
N ALA A 77 -9.97 -3.54 -13.47
CA ALA A 77 -9.23 -4.69 -13.93
C ALA A 77 -10.14 -5.65 -14.70
N LYS A 78 -11.37 -5.78 -14.23
CA LYS A 78 -12.32 -6.62 -14.89
C LYS A 78 -12.68 -6.09 -16.28
N SER A 79 -12.90 -4.79 -16.36
CA SER A 79 -13.24 -4.16 -17.63
C SER A 79 -12.12 -4.21 -18.63
N ALA A 80 -10.90 -4.05 -18.14
CA ALA A 80 -9.75 -4.00 -19.04
C ALA A 80 -9.36 -5.37 -19.57
N ARG A 81 -9.78 -6.42 -18.86
CA ARG A 81 -9.42 -7.75 -19.30
C ARG A 81 -10.22 -8.16 -20.52
N PRO A 82 -9.56 -8.63 -21.58
CA PRO A 82 -10.31 -9.08 -22.75
C PRO A 82 -11.17 -10.29 -22.38
N PRO A 83 -12.35 -10.36 -22.93
CA PRO A 83 -13.21 -11.50 -22.63
C PRO A 83 -12.56 -12.80 -23.06
N ALA A 84 -12.52 -13.73 -22.15
CA ALA A 84 -11.85 -14.98 -22.44
C ALA A 84 -12.45 -15.70 -23.60
N LYS A 85 -13.71 -15.50 -23.79
CA LYS A 85 -14.30 -16.16 -24.86
C LYS A 85 -14.28 -15.36 -26.06
N ALA A 86 -13.58 -14.32 -26.12
CA ALA A 86 -13.50 -13.54 -27.32
C ALA A 86 -13.05 -14.41 -28.47
N GLU A 87 -12.39 -15.46 -28.19
CA GLU A 87 -12.03 -16.34 -29.26
C GLU A 87 -12.75 -17.63 -29.13
#